data_cfa9306c397372a944bc9777f2b5aae7
#
_entry.id   cfa9306c397372a944bc9777f2b5aae7
#
_cell.length_a   1.000
_cell.length_b   1.000
_cell.length_c   1.000
_cell.angle_alpha   90.00
_cell.angle_beta   90.00
_cell.angle_gamma   90.00
#
_symmetry.space_group_name_H-M   'P 1'
#
loop_
_entity.id
_entity.type
_entity.pdbx_description
1 polymer ?
#
loop_
_entity_poly.entity_id
_entity_poly.type
_entity_poly.pdbx_seq_one_letter_code
_entity_poly.pdbx_strand_id
1 'polypeptide(L)'
;WDDFCSWYLEIIKDSTITDNTRTGTISVLEKTLKTLHPFMPFITEELWNQIDEERDYIMISEYPNAEKFNTKLNQDFKKIFEIVTGLRKLKSDNKIKQIDVVEVMLNKKSEFNFNKYIDLIEKLSKTKKLQFVNEIPNNYPSLISGKDTLCLAVEKSEDSKDDTLKQIEYLEGFLKSVERKLSNKNFIDNAPESVVDIERKKKDDALVKLENLRKSI
;
A
#
# COMPACT_ATOMS: atom_id res chain seq x y z
N TRP A 1 10.14 -5.22 -10.34
CA TRP A 1 10.07 -3.97 -11.11
C TRP A 1 9.21 -2.91 -10.42
N ASP A 2 8.01 -3.25 -10.02
CA ASP A 2 7.08 -2.31 -9.38
C ASP A 2 7.65 -1.75 -8.08
N ASP A 3 8.23 -2.58 -7.21
CA ASP A 3 8.86 -2.13 -5.97
C ASP A 3 10.06 -1.20 -6.24
N PHE A 4 10.83 -1.49 -7.30
CA PHE A 4 11.94 -0.64 -7.70
C PHE A 4 11.46 0.72 -8.22
N CYS A 5 10.56 0.74 -9.19
CA CYS A 5 10.10 1.98 -9.83
C CYS A 5 9.15 2.80 -8.95
N SER A 6 8.17 2.14 -8.30
CA SER A 6 7.11 2.85 -7.57
C SER A 6 7.51 3.27 -6.17
N TRP A 7 8.50 2.59 -5.56
CA TRP A 7 8.90 2.87 -4.18
C TRP A 7 10.36 3.28 -4.06
N TYR A 8 11.29 2.45 -4.50
CA TYR A 8 12.72 2.72 -4.30
C TYR A 8 13.16 4.04 -4.96
N LEU A 9 12.81 4.26 -6.23
CA LEU A 9 13.17 5.49 -6.92
C LEU A 9 12.50 6.71 -6.30
N GLU A 10 11.25 6.64 -5.85
CA GLU A 10 10.58 7.74 -5.17
C GLU A 10 11.20 8.05 -3.80
N ILE A 11 11.70 7.03 -3.09
CA ILE A 11 12.42 7.23 -1.82
C ILE A 11 13.70 8.04 -2.03
N ILE A 12 14.47 7.75 -3.09
CA ILE A 12 15.77 8.38 -3.33
C ILE A 12 15.69 9.69 -4.13
N LYS A 13 14.58 9.96 -4.83
CA LYS A 13 14.43 11.04 -5.82
C LYS A 13 14.84 12.43 -5.32
N ASP A 14 14.48 12.79 -4.09
CA ASP A 14 14.76 14.12 -3.53
C ASP A 14 15.89 14.08 -2.46
N SER A 15 16.56 12.95 -2.29
CA SER A 15 17.70 12.84 -1.39
C SER A 15 18.96 13.38 -2.09
N THR A 16 19.89 13.91 -1.32
CA THR A 16 21.22 14.22 -1.85
C THR A 16 21.84 12.92 -2.37
N ILE A 17 22.00 12.83 -3.69
CA ILE A 17 22.58 11.66 -4.33
C ILE A 17 24.06 11.60 -3.99
N THR A 18 24.41 10.74 -3.06
CA THR A 18 25.81 10.42 -2.75
C THR A 18 26.32 9.34 -3.69
N ASP A 19 27.65 9.21 -3.82
CA ASP A 19 28.24 8.12 -4.62
C ASP A 19 27.76 6.75 -4.14
N ASN A 20 27.59 6.55 -2.84
CA ASN A 20 27.05 5.32 -2.27
C ASN A 20 25.59 5.06 -2.72
N THR A 21 24.75 6.11 -2.73
CA THR A 21 23.37 6.00 -3.21
C THR A 21 23.34 5.64 -4.70
N ARG A 22 24.18 6.29 -5.50
CA ARG A 22 24.31 6.03 -6.93
C ARG A 22 24.75 4.59 -7.20
N THR A 23 25.85 4.16 -6.58
CA THR A 23 26.39 2.80 -6.74
C THR A 23 25.37 1.75 -6.29
N GLY A 24 24.70 1.96 -5.16
CA GLY A 24 23.64 1.07 -4.66
C GLY A 24 22.48 0.98 -5.63
N THR A 25 22.04 2.12 -6.20
CA THR A 25 20.94 2.15 -7.18
C THR A 25 21.29 1.40 -8.45
N ILE A 26 22.49 1.63 -8.98
CA ILE A 26 22.99 0.90 -10.18
C ILE A 26 23.04 -0.60 -9.87
N SER A 27 23.59 -1.01 -8.74
CA SER A 27 23.67 -2.43 -8.37
C SER A 27 22.29 -3.10 -8.28
N VAL A 28 21.27 -2.41 -7.72
CA VAL A 28 19.90 -2.93 -7.68
C VAL A 28 19.31 -3.02 -9.10
N LEU A 29 19.54 -1.99 -9.93
CA LEU A 29 19.07 -1.98 -11.33
C LEU A 29 19.71 -3.15 -12.12
N GLU A 30 21.02 -3.35 -12.02
CA GLU A 30 21.74 -4.44 -12.67
C GLU A 30 21.17 -5.82 -12.30
N LYS A 31 20.98 -6.08 -11.01
CA LYS A 31 20.36 -7.33 -10.53
C LYS A 31 18.94 -7.50 -11.07
N THR A 32 18.19 -6.41 -11.15
CA THR A 32 16.84 -6.42 -11.70
C THR A 32 16.84 -6.74 -13.19
N LEU A 33 17.71 -6.09 -13.98
CA LEU A 33 17.84 -6.34 -15.41
C LEU A 33 18.25 -7.80 -15.69
N LYS A 34 19.23 -8.32 -14.97
CA LYS A 34 19.66 -9.73 -15.07
C LYS A 34 18.51 -10.71 -14.77
N THR A 35 17.69 -10.40 -13.76
CA THR A 35 16.54 -11.24 -13.40
C THR A 35 15.44 -11.19 -14.45
N LEU A 36 15.23 -10.05 -15.11
CA LEU A 36 14.23 -9.85 -16.15
C LEU A 36 14.68 -10.33 -17.53
N HIS A 37 15.98 -10.42 -17.77
CA HIS A 37 16.53 -10.70 -19.08
C HIS A 37 15.98 -11.97 -19.77
N PRO A 38 15.75 -13.09 -19.07
CA PRO A 38 15.15 -14.27 -19.70
C PRO A 38 13.73 -14.04 -20.25
N PHE A 39 13.03 -13.04 -19.78
CA PHE A 39 11.64 -12.73 -20.19
C PHE A 39 11.57 -11.57 -21.18
N MET A 40 12.50 -10.63 -21.10
CA MET A 40 12.52 -9.41 -21.92
C MET A 40 13.95 -9.08 -22.41
N PRO A 41 14.56 -9.94 -23.25
CA PRO A 41 15.98 -9.85 -23.57
C PRO A 41 16.37 -8.53 -24.26
N PHE A 42 15.57 -8.04 -25.21
CA PHE A 42 15.93 -6.86 -26.00
C PHE A 42 15.97 -5.57 -25.17
N ILE A 43 14.93 -5.31 -24.38
CA ILE A 43 14.87 -4.08 -23.59
C ILE A 43 15.86 -4.09 -22.43
N THR A 44 16.09 -5.25 -21.82
CA THR A 44 17.07 -5.37 -20.73
C THR A 44 18.50 -5.23 -21.22
N GLU A 45 18.83 -5.74 -22.42
CA GLU A 45 20.14 -5.54 -23.06
C GLU A 45 20.36 -4.06 -23.39
N GLU A 46 19.35 -3.41 -23.97
CA GLU A 46 19.42 -1.97 -24.28
C GLU A 46 19.69 -1.12 -23.02
N LEU A 47 18.93 -1.36 -21.96
CA LEU A 47 19.11 -0.64 -20.68
C LEU A 47 20.46 -0.98 -20.02
N TRP A 48 20.95 -2.20 -20.17
CA TRP A 48 22.25 -2.63 -19.65
C TRP A 48 23.40 -1.86 -20.32
N ASN A 49 23.37 -1.72 -21.65
CA ASN A 49 24.35 -0.96 -22.40
C ASN A 49 24.33 0.54 -22.07
N GLN A 50 23.15 1.09 -21.70
CA GLN A 50 23.07 2.50 -21.26
C GLN A 50 23.69 2.76 -19.87
N ILE A 51 23.88 1.73 -19.05
CA ILE A 51 24.59 1.88 -17.78
C ILE A 51 26.10 2.03 -18.02
N ASP A 52 26.64 1.24 -18.97
CA ASP A 52 28.05 1.28 -19.34
C ASP A 52 28.21 0.59 -20.71
N GLU A 53 28.61 1.34 -21.73
CA GLU A 53 28.74 0.88 -23.12
C GLU A 53 29.89 -0.12 -23.34
N GLU A 54 30.87 -0.17 -22.43
CA GLU A 54 32.02 -1.07 -22.52
C GLU A 54 31.76 -2.46 -21.89
N ARG A 55 30.56 -2.70 -21.40
CA ARG A 55 30.20 -3.97 -20.74
C ARG A 55 29.93 -5.08 -21.74
N ASP A 56 30.26 -6.31 -21.33
CA ASP A 56 29.82 -7.52 -22.00
C ASP A 56 28.29 -7.66 -21.98
N TYR A 57 27.75 -8.45 -22.91
CA TYR A 57 26.31 -8.74 -22.99
C TYR A 57 25.76 -9.33 -21.67
N ILE A 58 24.54 -8.94 -21.31
CA ILE A 58 23.88 -9.40 -20.09
C ILE A 58 23.74 -10.94 -20.06
N MET A 59 23.51 -11.56 -21.23
CA MET A 59 23.30 -12.99 -21.33
C MET A 59 24.52 -13.85 -20.94
N ILE A 60 25.73 -13.28 -20.97
CA ILE A 60 26.96 -13.99 -20.54
C ILE A 60 27.36 -13.60 -19.13
N SER A 61 26.65 -12.65 -18.49
CA SER A 61 26.93 -12.25 -17.12
C SER A 61 26.38 -13.27 -16.11
N GLU A 62 27.01 -13.35 -14.94
CA GLU A 62 26.52 -14.22 -13.87
C GLU A 62 25.11 -13.80 -13.41
N TYR A 63 24.22 -14.80 -13.28
CA TYR A 63 22.89 -14.58 -12.72
C TYR A 63 22.97 -14.21 -11.24
N PRO A 64 22.17 -13.24 -10.76
CA PRO A 64 22.26 -12.78 -9.39
C PRO A 64 21.86 -13.88 -8.39
N ASN A 65 22.68 -14.08 -7.38
CA ASN A 65 22.38 -14.98 -6.28
C ASN A 65 21.42 -14.34 -5.29
N ALA A 66 20.57 -15.17 -4.67
CA ALA A 66 19.69 -14.72 -3.60
C ALA A 66 20.52 -14.32 -2.37
N GLU A 67 20.34 -13.11 -1.90
CA GLU A 67 21.01 -12.59 -0.70
C GLU A 67 20.09 -12.69 0.52
N LYS A 68 20.70 -12.80 1.70
CA LYS A 68 19.96 -12.69 2.97
C LYS A 68 19.47 -11.25 3.13
N PHE A 69 18.20 -11.08 3.45
CA PHE A 69 17.60 -9.79 3.69
C PHE A 69 17.21 -9.62 5.17
N ASN A 70 17.12 -8.38 5.61
CA ASN A 70 16.66 -8.05 6.95
C ASN A 70 15.14 -8.15 7.03
N THR A 71 14.65 -9.24 7.63
CA THR A 71 13.21 -9.54 7.75
C THR A 71 12.46 -8.42 8.49
N LYS A 72 13.05 -7.84 9.56
CA LYS A 72 12.43 -6.75 10.31
C LYS A 72 12.29 -5.50 9.47
N LEU A 73 13.35 -5.14 8.75
CA LEU A 73 13.32 -3.98 7.85
C LEU A 73 12.28 -4.15 6.75
N ASN A 74 12.18 -5.35 6.17
CA ASN A 74 11.17 -5.65 5.16
C ASN A 74 9.74 -5.53 5.71
N GLN A 75 9.50 -5.98 6.95
CA GLN A 75 8.21 -5.81 7.62
C GLN A 75 7.90 -4.34 7.89
N ASP A 76 8.89 -3.55 8.32
CA ASP A 76 8.74 -2.12 8.53
C ASP A 76 8.36 -1.42 7.22
N PHE A 77 9.03 -1.74 6.09
CA PHE A 77 8.72 -1.14 4.79
C PHE A 77 7.34 -1.57 4.27
N LYS A 78 6.92 -2.82 4.44
CA LYS A 78 5.56 -3.26 4.11
C LYS A 78 4.51 -2.43 4.86
N LYS A 79 4.72 -2.18 6.14
CA LYS A 79 3.84 -1.33 6.95
C LYS A 79 3.81 0.11 6.44
N ILE A 80 4.98 0.67 6.09
CA ILE A 80 5.07 2.02 5.52
C ILE A 80 4.29 2.12 4.21
N PHE A 81 4.46 1.15 3.31
CA PHE A 81 3.78 1.14 2.01
C PHE A 81 2.27 1.01 2.16
N GLU A 82 1.81 0.17 3.10
CA GLU A 82 0.39 0.08 3.46
C GLU A 82 -0.17 1.44 3.90
N ILE A 83 0.53 2.12 4.82
CA ILE A 83 0.15 3.43 5.34
C ILE A 83 0.11 4.48 4.22
N VAL A 84 1.18 4.57 3.42
CA VAL A 84 1.27 5.56 2.32
C VAL A 84 0.19 5.32 1.28
N THR A 85 -0.03 4.06 0.88
CA THR A 85 -1.09 3.70 -0.08
C THR A 85 -2.47 4.03 0.49
N GLY A 86 -2.70 3.74 1.76
CA GLY A 86 -3.93 4.07 2.45
C GLY A 86 -4.17 5.59 2.54
N LEU A 87 -3.16 6.38 2.88
CA LEU A 87 -3.26 7.85 2.91
C LEU A 87 -3.53 8.44 1.53
N ARG A 88 -2.87 7.93 0.48
CA ARG A 88 -3.12 8.34 -0.91
C ARG A 88 -4.55 8.02 -1.34
N LYS A 89 -5.06 6.84 -0.97
CA LYS A 89 -6.45 6.45 -1.22
C LYS A 89 -7.40 7.35 -0.45
N LEU A 90 -7.13 7.62 0.83
CA LEU A 90 -7.94 8.48 1.67
C LEU A 90 -8.05 9.90 1.11
N LYS A 91 -6.95 10.47 0.57
CA LYS A 91 -6.97 11.73 -0.18
C LYS A 91 -7.88 11.65 -1.41
N SER A 92 -7.72 10.61 -2.23
CA SER A 92 -8.53 10.41 -3.44
C SER A 92 -10.02 10.30 -3.14
N ASP A 93 -10.37 9.50 -2.12
CA ASP A 93 -11.76 9.29 -1.70
C ASP A 93 -12.43 10.58 -1.18
N ASN A 94 -11.62 11.52 -0.68
CA ASN A 94 -12.08 12.85 -0.22
C ASN A 94 -11.82 13.97 -1.24
N LYS A 95 -11.61 13.63 -2.52
CA LYS A 95 -11.39 14.59 -3.63
C LYS A 95 -10.20 15.55 -3.40
N ILE A 96 -9.25 15.18 -2.56
CA ILE A 96 -8.01 15.92 -2.30
C ILE A 96 -6.98 15.49 -3.35
N LYS A 97 -6.38 16.46 -4.04
CA LYS A 97 -5.32 16.16 -5.02
C LYS A 97 -4.11 15.55 -4.32
N GLN A 98 -3.44 14.61 -4.98
CA GLN A 98 -2.25 13.95 -4.40
C GLN A 98 -1.10 14.92 -4.10
N ILE A 99 -1.03 16.04 -4.84
CA ILE A 99 -0.02 17.09 -4.63
C ILE A 99 -0.35 18.00 -3.43
N ASP A 100 -1.61 18.08 -3.02
CA ASP A 100 -2.02 18.94 -1.90
C ASP A 100 -1.46 18.37 -0.59
N VAL A 101 -0.82 19.27 0.17
CA VAL A 101 -0.16 18.91 1.41
C VAL A 101 -1.14 19.08 2.57
N VAL A 102 -1.53 17.97 3.18
CA VAL A 102 -2.49 17.93 4.31
C VAL A 102 -1.81 17.43 5.59
N GLU A 103 -2.31 17.85 6.74
CA GLU A 103 -1.86 17.34 8.03
C GLU A 103 -2.50 15.97 8.32
N VAL A 104 -1.76 15.11 9.02
CA VAL A 104 -2.21 13.77 9.41
C VAL A 104 -2.16 13.65 10.92
N MET A 105 -3.25 13.19 11.52
CA MET A 105 -3.30 12.78 12.92
C MET A 105 -3.14 11.27 13.03
N LEU A 106 -2.31 10.81 13.95
CA LEU A 106 -2.03 9.40 14.20
C LEU A 106 -2.35 9.04 15.65
N ASN A 107 -3.31 8.15 15.83
CA ASN A 107 -3.50 7.43 17.09
C ASN A 107 -2.69 6.14 17.03
N LYS A 108 -1.55 6.13 17.72
CA LYS A 108 -0.63 4.99 17.74
C LYS A 108 -1.00 4.02 18.84
N LYS A 109 -1.30 2.78 18.50
CA LYS A 109 -1.55 1.65 19.41
C LYS A 109 -0.61 0.45 19.18
N SER A 110 0.18 0.48 18.10
CA SER A 110 1.15 -0.56 17.77
C SER A 110 2.55 -0.24 18.33
N GLU A 111 3.41 -1.25 18.34
CA GLU A 111 4.83 -1.10 18.69
C GLU A 111 5.68 -0.55 17.53
N PHE A 112 5.08 -0.30 16.37
CA PHE A 112 5.79 0.22 15.20
C PHE A 112 6.46 1.56 15.52
N ASN A 113 7.73 1.72 15.16
CA ASN A 113 8.48 2.94 15.44
C ASN A 113 8.25 4.00 14.35
N PHE A 114 7.11 4.70 14.43
CA PHE A 114 6.78 5.78 13.50
C PHE A 114 7.84 6.89 13.48
N ASN A 115 8.43 7.24 14.62
CA ASN A 115 9.40 8.33 14.70
C ASN A 115 10.61 8.12 13.78
N LYS A 116 10.99 6.86 13.55
CA LYS A 116 12.09 6.51 12.64
C LYS A 116 11.77 6.79 11.17
N TYR A 117 10.48 6.72 10.80
CA TYR A 117 10.04 6.72 9.41
C TYR A 117 9.06 7.85 9.09
N ILE A 118 8.88 8.81 10.01
CA ILE A 118 7.90 9.88 9.88
C ILE A 118 8.16 10.73 8.62
N ASP A 119 9.42 11.15 8.41
CA ASP A 119 9.83 11.96 7.27
C ASP A 119 9.58 11.22 5.94
N LEU A 120 9.82 9.90 5.94
CA LEU A 120 9.59 9.06 4.78
C LEU A 120 8.10 8.93 4.46
N ILE A 121 7.27 8.71 5.48
CA ILE A 121 5.82 8.62 5.33
C ILE A 121 5.26 9.96 4.83
N GLU A 122 5.66 11.08 5.42
CA GLU A 122 5.25 12.43 5.03
C GLU A 122 5.66 12.75 3.57
N LYS A 123 6.89 12.44 3.21
CA LYS A 123 7.41 12.62 1.86
C LYS A 123 6.60 11.83 0.83
N LEU A 124 6.44 10.52 1.04
CA LEU A 124 5.79 9.63 0.08
C LEU A 124 4.28 9.83 -0.01
N SER A 125 3.62 10.23 1.08
CA SER A 125 2.17 10.51 1.10
C SER A 125 1.84 11.96 0.75
N LYS A 126 2.86 12.83 0.60
CA LYS A 126 2.69 14.28 0.42
C LYS A 126 1.84 14.87 1.54
N THR A 127 2.19 14.57 2.79
CA THR A 127 1.56 15.13 3.99
C THR A 127 2.49 16.14 4.65
N LYS A 128 1.94 17.13 5.35
CA LYS A 128 2.74 18.23 5.91
C LYS A 128 3.34 17.87 7.26
N LYS A 129 2.54 17.25 8.11
CA LYS A 129 2.92 16.94 9.49
C LYS A 129 2.09 15.78 10.00
N LEU A 130 2.77 14.77 10.54
CA LEU A 130 2.15 13.67 11.22
C LEU A 130 2.16 13.93 12.73
N GLN A 131 0.99 14.17 13.32
CA GLN A 131 0.83 14.50 14.73
C GLN A 131 0.30 13.30 15.50
N PHE A 132 0.94 12.98 16.62
CA PHE A 132 0.43 11.93 17.51
C PHE A 132 -0.72 12.48 18.35
N VAL A 133 -1.84 11.76 18.35
CA VAL A 133 -3.03 12.10 19.11
C VAL A 133 -3.53 10.89 19.90
N ASN A 134 -4.17 11.13 21.03
CA ASN A 134 -4.74 10.06 21.85
C ASN A 134 -6.07 9.56 21.26
N GLU A 135 -6.85 10.45 20.67
CA GLU A 135 -8.14 10.15 20.07
C GLU A 135 -8.28 10.85 18.72
N ILE A 136 -8.93 10.19 17.79
CA ILE A 136 -9.24 10.77 16.48
C ILE A 136 -10.71 11.17 16.48
N PRO A 137 -11.03 12.44 16.12
CA PRO A 137 -12.40 12.88 16.02
C PRO A 137 -13.15 12.18 14.88
N ASN A 138 -14.42 11.84 15.09
CA ASN A 138 -15.25 11.11 14.13
C ASN A 138 -15.52 11.85 12.81
N ASN A 139 -15.35 13.17 12.79
CA ASN A 139 -15.66 14.02 11.64
C ASN A 139 -14.58 14.02 10.56
N TYR A 140 -13.47 13.33 10.78
CA TYR A 140 -12.33 13.32 9.85
C TYR A 140 -12.21 12.00 9.12
N PRO A 141 -11.81 12.03 7.82
CA PRO A 141 -11.56 10.80 7.07
C PRO A 141 -10.41 10.02 7.70
N SER A 142 -10.63 8.76 8.02
CA SER A 142 -9.66 7.94 8.75
C SER A 142 -9.35 6.63 8.05
N LEU A 143 -8.15 6.12 8.31
CA LEU A 143 -7.61 4.85 7.84
C LEU A 143 -7.16 4.03 9.05
N ILE A 144 -7.54 2.77 9.10
CA ILE A 144 -7.05 1.81 10.08
C ILE A 144 -5.97 0.95 9.41
N SER A 145 -4.77 0.93 10.00
CA SER A 145 -3.67 0.08 9.59
C SER A 145 -3.20 -0.76 10.78
N GLY A 146 -3.66 -2.00 10.83
CA GLY A 146 -3.49 -2.88 11.99
C GLY A 146 -4.18 -2.32 13.24
N LYS A 147 -3.39 -1.96 14.27
CA LYS A 147 -3.89 -1.35 15.52
C LYS A 147 -3.88 0.17 15.49
N ASP A 148 -3.23 0.78 14.49
CA ASP A 148 -3.04 2.21 14.40
C ASP A 148 -4.15 2.85 13.57
N THR A 149 -4.55 4.07 13.92
CA THR A 149 -5.52 4.83 13.14
C THR A 149 -4.88 6.14 12.71
N LEU A 150 -4.91 6.41 11.41
CA LEU A 150 -4.46 7.65 10.80
C LEU A 150 -5.67 8.40 10.26
N CYS A 151 -5.67 9.71 10.35
CA CYS A 151 -6.73 10.51 9.76
C CYS A 151 -6.15 11.78 9.11
N LEU A 152 -6.81 12.25 8.05
CA LEU A 152 -6.48 13.53 7.44
C LEU A 152 -7.14 14.63 8.27
N ALA A 153 -6.38 15.68 8.63
CA ALA A 153 -6.89 16.84 9.35
C ALA A 153 -7.68 17.79 8.42
N VAL A 154 -8.63 17.21 7.69
CA VAL A 154 -9.54 17.93 6.77
C VAL A 154 -10.94 17.43 7.07
N GLU A 155 -11.87 18.33 7.36
CA GLU A 155 -13.26 17.94 7.60
C GLU A 155 -13.82 17.20 6.39
N LYS A 156 -14.61 16.15 6.63
CA LYS A 156 -15.30 15.40 5.58
C LYS A 156 -16.19 16.37 4.79
N SER A 157 -16.04 16.40 3.47
CA SER A 157 -16.98 17.11 2.61
C SER A 157 -18.36 16.47 2.72
N GLU A 158 -19.45 17.25 2.57
CA GLU A 158 -20.83 16.71 2.58
C GLU A 158 -21.03 15.62 1.51
N ASP A 159 -20.40 15.78 0.35
CA ASP A 159 -20.36 14.77 -0.71
C ASP A 159 -19.74 13.44 -0.25
N SER A 160 -18.74 13.48 0.62
CA SER A 160 -18.09 12.24 1.11
C SER A 160 -18.95 11.48 2.10
N LYS A 161 -19.88 12.15 2.81
CA LYS A 161 -20.87 11.50 3.65
C LYS A 161 -21.92 10.76 2.82
N ASP A 162 -22.38 11.38 1.74
CA ASP A 162 -23.33 10.75 0.82
C ASP A 162 -22.75 9.53 0.13
N ASP A 163 -21.46 9.61 -0.30
CA ASP A 163 -20.73 8.48 -0.85
C ASP A 163 -20.50 7.37 0.20
N THR A 164 -20.27 7.72 1.46
CA THR A 164 -20.13 6.74 2.55
C THR A 164 -21.47 6.03 2.82
N LEU A 165 -22.59 6.76 2.80
CA LEU A 165 -23.93 6.18 2.95
C LEU A 165 -24.24 5.21 1.80
N LYS A 166 -23.93 5.58 0.56
CA LYS A 166 -24.07 4.68 -0.62
C LYS A 166 -23.21 3.43 -0.51
N GLN A 167 -22.00 3.55 0.00
CA GLN A 167 -21.12 2.39 0.26
C GLN A 167 -21.69 1.46 1.32
N ILE A 168 -22.26 2.00 2.40
CA ILE A 168 -22.94 1.22 3.43
C ILE A 168 -24.11 0.46 2.83
N GLU A 169 -24.98 1.12 2.08
CA GLU A 169 -26.13 0.52 1.43
C GLU A 169 -25.71 -0.61 0.47
N TYR A 170 -24.67 -0.36 -0.34
CA TYR A 170 -24.08 -1.39 -1.21
C TYR A 170 -23.57 -2.60 -0.45
N LEU A 171 -22.83 -2.38 0.63
CA LEU A 171 -22.27 -3.48 1.45
C LEU A 171 -23.35 -4.25 2.20
N GLU A 172 -24.41 -3.59 2.64
CA GLU A 172 -25.58 -4.25 3.23
C GLU A 172 -26.30 -5.14 2.22
N GLY A 173 -26.47 -4.66 1.00
CA GLY A 173 -27.02 -5.43 -0.12
C GLY A 173 -26.13 -6.64 -0.48
N PHE A 174 -24.81 -6.43 -0.50
CA PHE A 174 -23.84 -7.49 -0.72
C PHE A 174 -23.89 -8.56 0.37
N LEU A 175 -23.91 -8.15 1.64
CA LEU A 175 -24.04 -9.07 2.78
C LEU A 175 -25.30 -9.91 2.72
N LYS A 176 -26.45 -9.31 2.44
CA LYS A 176 -27.73 -10.06 2.23
C LYS A 176 -27.58 -11.11 1.13
N SER A 177 -26.90 -10.78 0.03
CA SER A 177 -26.65 -11.71 -1.07
C SER A 177 -25.77 -12.89 -0.64
N VAL A 178 -24.66 -12.62 0.06
CA VAL A 178 -23.74 -13.66 0.56
C VAL A 178 -24.42 -14.53 1.61
N GLU A 179 -25.17 -13.94 2.54
CA GLU A 179 -25.92 -14.67 3.57
C GLU A 179 -27.00 -15.56 2.96
N ARG A 180 -27.69 -15.09 1.91
CA ARG A 180 -28.66 -15.91 1.17
C ARG A 180 -28.02 -17.12 0.51
N LYS A 181 -26.78 -16.97 -0.02
CA LYS A 181 -26.02 -18.10 -0.56
C LYS A 181 -25.63 -19.08 0.54
N LEU A 182 -25.09 -18.57 1.66
CA LEU A 182 -24.67 -19.39 2.79
C LEU A 182 -25.83 -20.04 3.58
N SER A 183 -27.05 -19.52 3.44
CA SER A 183 -28.26 -20.15 4.01
C SER A 183 -28.89 -21.21 3.10
N ASN A 184 -28.47 -21.28 1.83
CA ASN A 184 -28.97 -22.24 0.88
C ASN A 184 -28.31 -23.62 1.10
N LYS A 185 -29.07 -24.57 1.64
CA LYS A 185 -28.57 -25.93 1.90
C LYS A 185 -28.03 -26.61 0.65
N ASN A 186 -28.70 -26.44 -0.50
CA ASN A 186 -28.23 -27.03 -1.75
C ASN A 186 -26.85 -26.46 -2.17
N PHE A 187 -26.56 -25.21 -1.85
CA PHE A 187 -25.25 -24.63 -2.11
C PHE A 187 -24.18 -25.21 -1.18
N ILE A 188 -24.49 -25.30 0.13
CA ILE A 188 -23.53 -25.81 1.14
C ILE A 188 -23.22 -27.28 0.89
N ASP A 189 -24.23 -28.09 0.55
CA ASP A 189 -24.08 -29.54 0.42
C ASP A 189 -23.41 -29.95 -0.92
N ASN A 190 -23.49 -29.13 -1.96
CA ASN A 190 -23.00 -29.48 -3.30
C ASN A 190 -21.77 -28.63 -3.76
N ALA A 191 -21.46 -27.52 -3.11
CA ALA A 191 -20.29 -26.71 -3.48
C ALA A 191 -19.01 -27.27 -2.84
N PRO A 192 -17.86 -27.17 -3.52
CA PRO A 192 -16.56 -27.48 -2.92
C PRO A 192 -16.33 -26.66 -1.65
N GLU A 193 -15.76 -27.27 -0.62
CA GLU A 193 -15.50 -26.62 0.68
C GLU A 193 -14.71 -25.31 0.54
N SER A 194 -13.74 -25.28 -0.38
CA SER A 194 -12.96 -24.07 -0.71
C SER A 194 -13.83 -22.89 -1.19
N VAL A 195 -14.93 -23.17 -1.90
CA VAL A 195 -15.85 -22.13 -2.39
C VAL A 195 -16.74 -21.61 -1.26
N VAL A 196 -17.17 -22.49 -0.38
CA VAL A 196 -17.94 -22.11 0.82
C VAL A 196 -17.11 -21.25 1.75
N ASP A 197 -15.83 -21.61 1.96
CA ASP A 197 -14.91 -20.82 2.78
C ASP A 197 -14.58 -19.44 2.20
N ILE A 198 -14.49 -19.34 0.88
CA ILE A 198 -14.35 -18.03 0.21
C ILE A 198 -15.58 -17.17 0.48
N GLU A 199 -16.81 -17.69 0.40
CA GLU A 199 -18.02 -16.92 0.68
C GLU A 199 -18.13 -16.55 2.19
N ARG A 200 -17.69 -17.41 3.10
CA ARG A 200 -17.59 -17.09 4.54
C ARG A 200 -16.61 -15.92 4.77
N LYS A 201 -15.42 -15.99 4.17
CA LYS A 201 -14.41 -14.93 4.28
C LYS A 201 -14.92 -13.61 3.70
N LYS A 202 -15.63 -13.64 2.56
CA LYS A 202 -16.28 -12.45 2.00
C LYS A 202 -17.30 -11.83 2.95
N LYS A 203 -18.07 -12.66 3.68
CA LYS A 203 -19.01 -12.20 4.71
C LYS A 203 -18.28 -11.48 5.83
N ASP A 204 -17.23 -12.11 6.40
CA ASP A 204 -16.46 -11.55 7.50
C ASP A 204 -15.77 -10.24 7.11
N ASP A 205 -15.14 -10.20 5.94
CA ASP A 205 -14.51 -8.98 5.39
C ASP A 205 -15.53 -7.84 5.18
N ALA A 206 -16.72 -8.17 4.71
CA ALA A 206 -17.78 -7.17 4.49
C ALA A 206 -18.36 -6.66 5.81
N LEU A 207 -18.52 -7.51 6.83
CA LEU A 207 -18.95 -7.10 8.18
C LEU A 207 -17.96 -6.14 8.83
N VAL A 208 -16.67 -6.44 8.77
CA VAL A 208 -15.62 -5.57 9.29
C VAL A 208 -15.61 -4.21 8.58
N LYS A 209 -15.75 -4.20 7.25
CA LYS A 209 -15.82 -2.96 6.47
C LYS A 209 -17.06 -2.14 6.84
N LEU A 210 -18.20 -2.79 6.99
CA LEU A 210 -19.46 -2.12 7.33
C LEU A 210 -19.43 -1.51 8.73
N GLU A 211 -18.87 -2.22 9.71
CA GLU A 211 -18.68 -1.71 11.06
C GLU A 211 -17.77 -0.47 11.06
N ASN A 212 -16.67 -0.52 10.31
CA ASN A 212 -15.74 0.60 10.19
C ASN A 212 -16.38 1.82 9.52
N LEU A 213 -17.17 1.62 8.44
CA LEU A 213 -17.88 2.70 7.77
C LEU A 213 -18.97 3.32 8.68
N ARG A 214 -19.70 2.52 9.42
CA ARG A 214 -20.71 3.02 10.38
C ARG A 214 -20.10 3.83 11.54
N LYS A 215 -18.90 3.47 11.99
CA LYS A 215 -18.15 4.24 13.00
C LYS A 215 -17.59 5.54 12.43
N SER A 216 -17.54 5.69 11.12
CA SER A 216 -16.98 6.86 10.44
C SER A 216 -18.00 7.92 10.05
N ILE A 217 -19.28 7.66 10.23
CA ILE A 217 -20.40 8.62 10.07
C ILE A 217 -20.72 9.26 11.41
#